data_dac3a6c4007dc5bd9276a70582d5b020
#
_entry.id   dac3a6c4007dc5bd9276a70582d5b020
#
_cell.length_a   1.000
_cell.length_b   1.000
_cell.length_c   1.000
_cell.angle_alpha   90.00
_cell.angle_beta   90.00
_cell.angle_gamma   90.00
#
_symmetry.space_group_name_H-M   'P 1'
#
loop_
_entity.id
_entity.type
_entity.pdbx_description
1 polymer ?
#
loop_
_entity_poly.entity_id
_entity_poly.type
_entity_poly.pdbx_seq_one_letter_code
_entity_poly.pdbx_strand_id
1 'polypeptide(L)'
;MHRIWICFFLLALESSISTIAQQTAYAKFSSAPAVSTANILASIVGGVLKLPVGKVLNIWGRAEGLCASLFVYILGLIILAACDGPSSYAAGYVLYWVGYDALYLILQVFIADTSGLRNRAFAFAFASTPFICTAFTGPLAGQNFVDNTGGWRWAYGAFCIIQTAAFLPLAGVFKYYETKGLKMGLYQKERSGRTVMQSLVHYFIEFDGMHVFLLIKGISHANMS
;
A
#
# COMPACT_ATOMS: atom_id res chain seq x y z
N MET A 1 -12.04 -15.08 -2.53
CA MET A 1 -12.85 -13.90 -2.13
C MET A 1 -12.75 -13.59 -0.64
N HIS A 2 -13.05 -14.53 0.25
CA HIS A 2 -13.08 -14.27 1.71
C HIS A 2 -11.76 -13.71 2.28
N ARG A 3 -10.61 -14.28 1.92
CA ARG A 3 -9.29 -13.79 2.39
C ARG A 3 -8.95 -12.39 1.89
N ILE A 4 -9.32 -12.06 0.65
CA ILE A 4 -9.13 -10.71 0.08
C ILE A 4 -9.98 -9.71 0.85
N TRP A 5 -11.23 -10.07 1.17
CA TRP A 5 -12.13 -9.22 1.95
C TRP A 5 -11.59 -8.93 3.36
N ILE A 6 -11.02 -9.93 4.04
CA ILE A 6 -10.36 -9.74 5.34
C ILE A 6 -9.20 -8.75 5.23
N CYS A 7 -8.37 -8.85 4.18
CA CYS A 7 -7.28 -7.89 3.97
C CYS A 7 -7.80 -6.47 3.72
N PHE A 8 -8.90 -6.31 2.96
CA PHE A 8 -9.56 -5.01 2.80
C PHE A 8 -10.11 -4.48 4.12
N PHE A 9 -10.72 -5.34 4.93
CA PHE A 9 -11.23 -4.96 6.25
C PHE A 9 -10.10 -4.45 7.16
N LEU A 10 -8.98 -5.16 7.19
CA LEU A 10 -7.84 -4.77 8.01
C LEU A 10 -7.16 -3.49 7.51
N LEU A 11 -7.05 -3.28 6.19
CA LEU A 11 -6.56 -2.02 5.63
C LEU A 11 -7.51 -0.86 5.94
N ALA A 12 -8.81 -1.07 5.81
CA ALA A 12 -9.81 -0.05 6.12
C ALA A 12 -9.81 0.32 7.60
N LEU A 13 -9.70 -0.68 8.47
CA LEU A 13 -9.65 -0.48 9.93
C LEU A 13 -8.40 0.29 10.32
N GLU A 14 -7.24 -0.12 9.80
CA GLU A 14 -5.96 0.53 10.04
C GLU A 14 -5.97 1.98 9.55
N SER A 15 -6.42 2.24 8.32
CA SER A 15 -6.53 3.59 7.77
C SER A 15 -7.40 4.50 8.63
N SER A 16 -8.51 3.98 9.15
CA SER A 16 -9.42 4.73 10.01
C SER A 16 -8.81 5.04 11.39
N ILE A 17 -8.10 4.10 11.99
CA ILE A 17 -7.36 4.28 13.26
C ILE A 17 -6.16 5.22 13.04
N SER A 18 -5.45 5.05 11.95
CA SER A 18 -4.29 5.88 11.57
C SER A 18 -4.67 7.36 11.44
N THR A 19 -5.89 7.67 11.01
CA THR A 19 -6.38 9.07 10.94
C THR A 19 -6.34 9.74 12.32
N ILE A 20 -6.76 9.07 13.39
CA ILE A 20 -6.72 9.60 14.76
C ILE A 20 -5.28 9.66 15.29
N ALA A 21 -4.50 8.61 15.05
CA ALA A 21 -3.08 8.57 15.41
C ALA A 21 -2.30 9.72 14.75
N GLN A 22 -2.59 10.00 13.48
CA GLN A 22 -2.03 11.09 12.71
C GLN A 22 -2.38 12.47 13.29
N GLN A 23 -3.63 12.70 13.65
CA GLN A 23 -4.07 13.96 14.27
C GLN A 23 -3.32 14.20 15.58
N THR A 24 -3.15 13.15 16.40
CA THR A 24 -2.40 13.23 17.66
C THR A 24 -0.91 13.51 17.42
N ALA A 25 -0.31 12.86 16.42
CA ALA A 25 1.08 13.11 16.03
C ALA A 25 1.26 14.53 15.50
N TYR A 26 0.32 15.05 14.71
CA TYR A 26 0.34 16.44 14.23
C TYR A 26 0.22 17.45 15.37
N ALA A 27 -0.64 17.22 16.34
CA ALA A 27 -0.73 18.07 17.51
C ALA A 27 0.60 18.13 18.27
N LYS A 28 1.33 17.01 18.35
CA LYS A 28 2.64 16.93 18.99
C LYS A 28 3.75 17.62 18.20
N PHE A 29 3.69 17.58 16.86
CA PHE A 29 4.69 18.14 15.94
C PHE A 29 4.18 19.38 15.17
N SER A 30 3.14 20.04 15.66
CA SER A 30 2.34 21.05 14.94
C SER A 30 3.10 22.26 14.40
N SER A 31 4.30 22.53 14.91
CA SER A 31 5.16 23.62 14.43
C SER A 31 6.18 23.20 13.37
N ALA A 32 6.20 21.92 12.97
CA ALA A 32 7.22 21.41 12.07
C ALA A 32 6.72 21.41 10.60
N PRO A 33 7.31 22.23 9.71
CA PRO A 33 6.95 22.26 8.27
C PRO A 33 7.14 20.89 7.60
N ALA A 34 8.03 20.04 8.12
CA ALA A 34 8.29 18.70 7.61
C ALA A 34 7.04 17.81 7.54
N VAL A 35 6.10 17.96 8.48
CA VAL A 35 4.88 17.15 8.52
C VAL A 35 3.90 17.54 7.43
N SER A 36 3.73 18.83 7.17
CA SER A 36 2.90 19.31 6.05
C SER A 36 3.49 18.92 4.69
N THR A 37 4.80 19.05 4.54
CA THR A 37 5.51 18.62 3.32
C THR A 37 5.37 17.11 3.10
N ALA A 38 5.38 16.29 4.16
CA ALA A 38 5.19 14.85 4.05
C ALA A 38 3.81 14.47 3.48
N ASN A 39 2.75 15.18 3.83
CA ASN A 39 1.41 14.96 3.26
C ASN A 39 1.38 15.21 1.75
N ILE A 40 1.97 16.32 1.32
CA ILE A 40 2.05 16.67 -0.11
C ILE A 40 2.87 15.62 -0.86
N LEU A 41 4.05 15.28 -0.35
CA LEU A 41 4.90 14.25 -0.93
C LEU A 41 4.22 12.89 -0.99
N ALA A 42 3.56 12.46 0.07
CA ALA A 42 2.84 11.19 0.11
C ALA A 42 1.75 11.13 -0.96
N SER A 43 1.00 12.20 -1.13
CA SER A 43 -0.08 12.29 -2.14
C SER A 43 0.47 12.24 -3.57
N ILE A 44 1.54 12.99 -3.85
CA ILE A 44 2.17 13.03 -5.17
C ILE A 44 2.79 11.66 -5.48
N VAL A 45 3.64 11.16 -4.59
CA VAL A 45 4.38 9.90 -4.79
C VAL A 45 3.41 8.73 -4.87
N GLY A 46 2.40 8.65 -3.99
CA GLY A 46 1.37 7.62 -4.02
C GLY A 46 0.57 7.62 -5.32
N GLY A 47 0.19 8.79 -5.83
CA GLY A 47 -0.50 8.91 -7.12
C GLY A 47 0.33 8.43 -8.31
N VAL A 48 1.59 8.86 -8.37
CA VAL A 48 2.52 8.52 -9.47
C VAL A 48 2.91 7.04 -9.44
N LEU A 49 3.14 6.46 -8.26
CA LEU A 49 3.57 5.07 -8.13
C LEU A 49 2.49 4.04 -8.47
N LYS A 50 1.23 4.43 -8.56
CA LYS A 50 0.15 3.51 -8.99
C LYS A 50 0.40 2.93 -10.40
N LEU A 51 0.95 3.73 -11.31
CA LEU A 51 1.29 3.28 -12.66
C LEU A 51 2.43 2.24 -12.68
N PRO A 52 3.61 2.49 -12.07
CA PRO A 52 4.66 1.48 -11.96
C PRO A 52 4.21 0.22 -11.23
N VAL A 53 3.47 0.33 -10.13
CA VAL A 53 2.99 -0.83 -9.38
C VAL A 53 2.12 -1.73 -10.25
N GLY A 54 1.21 -1.17 -11.05
CA GLY A 54 0.40 -1.94 -12.00
C GLY A 54 1.26 -2.71 -13.00
N LYS A 55 2.32 -2.12 -13.53
CA LYS A 55 3.27 -2.80 -14.44
C LYS A 55 4.10 -3.87 -13.72
N VAL A 56 4.59 -3.60 -12.52
CA VAL A 56 5.34 -4.59 -11.71
C VAL A 56 4.51 -5.85 -11.47
N LEU A 57 3.22 -5.70 -11.17
CA LEU A 57 2.31 -6.84 -11.02
C LEU A 57 2.19 -7.71 -12.26
N ASN A 58 2.25 -7.11 -13.45
CA ASN A 58 2.18 -7.83 -14.70
C ASN A 58 3.50 -8.54 -15.07
N ILE A 59 4.64 -7.96 -14.70
CA ILE A 59 5.97 -8.44 -15.10
C ILE A 59 6.54 -9.45 -14.10
N TRP A 60 6.52 -9.12 -12.81
CA TRP A 60 7.14 -9.96 -11.77
C TRP A 60 6.20 -11.04 -11.25
N GLY A 61 4.91 -10.77 -11.28
CA GLY A 61 3.90 -11.65 -10.73
C GLY A 61 3.14 -10.99 -9.56
N ARG A 62 1.93 -11.48 -9.34
CA ARG A 62 1.02 -10.90 -8.35
C ARG A 62 1.48 -11.14 -6.91
N ALA A 63 2.08 -12.30 -6.63
CA ALA A 63 2.56 -12.64 -5.29
C ALA A 63 3.81 -11.85 -4.91
N GLU A 64 4.75 -11.72 -5.85
CA GLU A 64 5.97 -10.95 -5.65
C GLU A 64 5.68 -9.47 -5.46
N GLY A 65 4.77 -8.90 -6.28
CA GLY A 65 4.33 -7.51 -6.13
C GLY A 65 3.67 -7.24 -4.78
N LEU A 66 2.84 -8.19 -4.30
CA LEU A 66 2.23 -8.10 -2.97
C LEU A 66 3.28 -8.10 -1.86
N CYS A 67 4.26 -9.00 -1.92
CA CYS A 67 5.33 -9.09 -0.92
C CYS A 67 6.19 -7.81 -0.90
N ALA A 68 6.55 -7.28 -2.08
CA ALA A 68 7.33 -6.05 -2.18
C ALA A 68 6.58 -4.84 -1.59
N SER A 69 5.31 -4.68 -1.93
CA SER A 69 4.47 -3.59 -1.41
C SER A 69 4.23 -3.73 0.10
N LEU A 70 4.01 -4.96 0.58
CA LEU A 70 3.88 -5.25 2.00
C LEU A 70 5.16 -4.88 2.76
N PHE A 71 6.33 -5.18 2.20
CA PHE A 71 7.60 -4.83 2.80
C PHE A 71 7.77 -3.31 2.96
N VAL A 72 7.48 -2.52 1.91
CA VAL A 72 7.54 -1.05 1.97
C VAL A 72 6.55 -0.51 3.01
N TYR A 73 5.34 -1.05 3.04
CA TYR A 73 4.31 -0.66 3.99
C TYR A 73 4.73 -0.93 5.45
N ILE A 74 5.26 -2.12 5.74
CA ILE A 74 5.73 -2.50 7.08
C ILE A 74 6.90 -1.63 7.51
N LEU A 75 7.85 -1.32 6.62
CA LEU A 75 8.93 -0.38 6.91
C LEU A 75 8.38 1.00 7.32
N GLY A 76 7.38 1.51 6.62
CA GLY A 76 6.69 2.75 6.97
C GLY A 76 6.09 2.69 8.38
N LEU A 77 5.37 1.62 8.71
CA LEU A 77 4.77 1.41 10.05
C LEU A 77 5.82 1.32 11.16
N ILE A 78 6.93 0.62 10.92
CA ILE A 78 8.03 0.50 11.90
C ILE A 78 8.64 1.88 12.17
N ILE A 79 8.91 2.65 11.12
CA ILE A 79 9.48 4.00 11.28
C ILE A 79 8.50 4.90 12.02
N LEU A 80 7.18 4.84 11.72
CA LEU A 80 6.16 5.61 12.43
C LEU A 80 6.04 5.21 13.90
N ALA A 81 6.13 3.91 14.21
CA ALA A 81 6.12 3.42 15.59
C ALA A 81 7.35 3.84 16.39
N ALA A 82 8.52 3.90 15.74
CA ALA A 82 9.82 4.18 16.38
C ALA A 82 10.27 5.64 16.24
N CYS A 83 9.50 6.54 15.58
CA CYS A 83 9.94 7.91 15.31
C CYS A 83 10.05 8.76 16.58
N ASP A 84 11.13 9.54 16.71
CA ASP A 84 11.35 10.46 17.83
C ASP A 84 11.23 11.93 17.44
N GLY A 85 11.24 12.24 16.14
CA GLY A 85 11.19 13.61 15.64
C GLY A 85 10.31 13.79 14.40
N PRO A 86 10.02 15.05 14.02
CA PRO A 86 9.16 15.37 12.89
C PRO A 86 9.72 14.89 11.55
N SER A 87 11.03 14.93 11.36
CA SER A 87 11.68 14.47 10.12
C SER A 87 11.57 12.95 9.96
N SER A 88 11.78 12.20 11.04
CA SER A 88 11.63 10.74 11.06
C SER A 88 10.16 10.35 10.82
N TYR A 89 9.22 11.06 11.44
CA TYR A 89 7.79 10.89 11.21
C TYR A 89 7.45 11.13 9.73
N ALA A 90 7.93 12.22 9.14
CA ALA A 90 7.67 12.56 7.74
C ALA A 90 8.15 11.47 6.77
N ALA A 91 9.35 10.93 6.98
CA ALA A 91 9.89 9.83 6.17
C ALA A 91 9.06 8.55 6.31
N GLY A 92 8.72 8.16 7.54
CA GLY A 92 7.85 7.00 7.80
C GLY A 92 6.47 7.14 7.19
N TYR A 93 5.90 8.34 7.25
CA TYR A 93 4.60 8.67 6.72
C TYR A 93 4.52 8.52 5.18
N VAL A 94 5.53 9.01 4.46
CA VAL A 94 5.60 8.84 2.99
C VAL A 94 5.69 7.35 2.62
N LEU A 95 6.57 6.59 3.27
CA LEU A 95 6.71 5.15 3.02
C LEU A 95 5.42 4.38 3.33
N TYR A 96 4.78 4.72 4.44
CA TYR A 96 3.50 4.14 4.85
C TYR A 96 2.43 4.33 3.76
N TRP A 97 2.22 5.57 3.29
CA TRP A 97 1.21 5.86 2.27
C TRP A 97 1.52 5.22 0.92
N VAL A 98 2.78 5.23 0.51
CA VAL A 98 3.23 4.55 -0.72
C VAL A 98 2.91 3.06 -0.64
N GLY A 99 3.26 2.41 0.47
CA GLY A 99 2.96 1.00 0.69
C GLY A 99 1.47 0.71 0.77
N TYR A 100 0.70 1.55 1.47
CA TYR A 100 -0.76 1.45 1.58
C TYR A 100 -1.45 1.53 0.21
N ASP A 101 -1.14 2.55 -0.57
CA ASP A 101 -1.70 2.75 -1.92
C ASP A 101 -1.37 1.58 -2.86
N ALA A 102 -0.14 1.07 -2.79
CA ALA A 102 0.28 -0.09 -3.56
C ALA A 102 -0.49 -1.36 -3.15
N LEU A 103 -0.62 -1.65 -1.85
CA LEU A 103 -1.39 -2.79 -1.35
C LEU A 103 -2.87 -2.68 -1.73
N TYR A 104 -3.45 -1.50 -1.59
CA TYR A 104 -4.84 -1.24 -1.96
C TYR A 104 -5.08 -1.50 -3.46
N LEU A 105 -4.19 -1.00 -4.33
CA LEU A 105 -4.25 -1.25 -5.77
C LEU A 105 -4.14 -2.75 -6.08
N ILE A 106 -3.21 -3.47 -5.44
CA ILE A 106 -3.01 -4.90 -5.65
C ILE A 106 -4.25 -5.70 -5.26
N LEU A 107 -4.87 -5.38 -4.14
CA LEU A 107 -6.12 -6.03 -3.73
C LEU A 107 -7.26 -5.77 -4.72
N GLN A 108 -7.34 -4.56 -5.29
CA GLN A 108 -8.31 -4.25 -6.35
C GLN A 108 -8.05 -5.10 -7.61
N VAL A 109 -6.80 -5.24 -8.03
CA VAL A 109 -6.42 -6.12 -9.14
C VAL A 109 -6.82 -7.57 -8.84
N PHE A 110 -6.59 -8.06 -7.61
CA PHE A 110 -7.00 -9.41 -7.21
C PHE A 110 -8.50 -9.63 -7.27
N ILE A 111 -9.29 -8.63 -6.91
CA ILE A 111 -10.75 -8.69 -7.07
C ILE A 111 -11.11 -8.75 -8.55
N ALA A 112 -10.52 -7.89 -9.37
CA ALA A 112 -10.76 -7.87 -10.80
C ALA A 112 -10.43 -9.22 -11.46
N ASP A 113 -9.33 -9.86 -11.06
CA ASP A 113 -8.88 -11.15 -11.59
C ASP A 113 -9.74 -12.34 -11.11
N THR A 114 -10.24 -12.29 -9.89
CA THR A 114 -11.02 -13.37 -9.28
C THR A 114 -12.52 -13.27 -9.56
N SER A 115 -13.00 -12.09 -9.97
CA SER A 115 -14.39 -11.85 -10.33
C SER A 115 -14.57 -11.96 -11.85
N GLY A 116 -15.56 -12.75 -12.31
CA GLY A 116 -15.94 -12.75 -13.71
C GLY A 116 -16.48 -11.38 -14.14
N LEU A 117 -16.36 -11.04 -15.43
CA LEU A 117 -16.77 -9.75 -16.01
C LEU A 117 -18.20 -9.34 -15.59
N ARG A 118 -19.12 -10.31 -15.55
CA ARG A 118 -20.53 -10.09 -15.19
C ARG A 118 -20.71 -9.62 -13.74
N ASN A 119 -19.87 -10.12 -12.80
CA ASN A 119 -20.03 -9.88 -11.37
C ASN A 119 -18.98 -8.91 -10.80
N ARG A 120 -18.16 -8.32 -11.66
CA ARG A 120 -17.04 -7.45 -11.24
C ARG A 120 -17.52 -6.24 -10.42
N ALA A 121 -18.57 -5.56 -10.87
CA ALA A 121 -19.13 -4.40 -10.16
C ALA A 121 -19.61 -4.78 -8.75
N PHE A 122 -20.31 -5.92 -8.63
CA PHE A 122 -20.74 -6.44 -7.34
C PHE A 122 -19.56 -6.81 -6.42
N ALA A 123 -18.52 -7.41 -6.98
CA ALA A 123 -17.32 -7.77 -6.22
C ALA A 123 -16.59 -6.53 -5.66
N PHE A 124 -16.49 -5.45 -6.44
CA PHE A 124 -15.92 -4.18 -5.98
C PHE A 124 -16.82 -3.52 -4.91
N ALA A 125 -18.14 -3.50 -5.10
CA ALA A 125 -19.07 -2.99 -4.11
C ALA A 125 -18.97 -3.77 -2.78
N PHE A 126 -18.90 -5.11 -2.85
CA PHE A 126 -18.71 -5.95 -1.67
C PHE A 126 -17.37 -5.70 -0.97
N ALA A 127 -16.29 -5.48 -1.74
CA ALA A 127 -14.98 -5.16 -1.19
C ALA A 127 -14.92 -3.78 -0.51
N SER A 128 -15.81 -2.87 -0.86
CA SER A 128 -15.89 -1.53 -0.24
C SER A 128 -16.71 -1.51 1.06
N THR A 129 -17.47 -2.58 1.35
CA THR A 129 -18.31 -2.65 2.59
C THR A 129 -17.52 -2.48 3.88
N PRO A 130 -16.27 -2.97 4.03
CA PRO A 130 -15.49 -2.76 5.24
C PRO A 130 -15.31 -1.29 5.60
N PHE A 131 -15.12 -0.42 4.62
CA PHE A 131 -14.93 1.02 4.85
C PHE A 131 -16.13 1.68 5.52
N ILE A 132 -17.35 1.20 5.25
CA ILE A 132 -18.56 1.68 5.92
C ILE A 132 -18.54 1.33 7.41
N CYS A 133 -18.22 0.08 7.73
CA CYS A 133 -18.16 -0.38 9.12
C CYS A 133 -17.03 0.32 9.89
N THR A 134 -15.85 0.43 9.29
CA THR A 134 -14.67 1.00 9.94
C THR A 134 -14.73 2.51 10.08
N ALA A 135 -15.54 3.22 9.28
CA ALA A 135 -15.78 4.65 9.44
C ALA A 135 -16.37 4.98 10.83
N PHE A 136 -17.17 4.10 11.40
CA PHE A 136 -17.77 4.27 12.73
C PHE A 136 -16.90 3.67 13.84
N THR A 137 -16.34 2.48 13.63
CA THR A 137 -15.59 1.76 14.67
C THR A 137 -14.14 2.21 14.76
N GLY A 138 -13.55 2.65 13.66
CA GLY A 138 -12.14 3.05 13.59
C GLY A 138 -11.77 4.24 14.47
N PRO A 139 -12.52 5.35 14.45
CA PRO A 139 -12.23 6.50 15.32
C PRO A 139 -12.33 6.15 16.80
N LEU A 140 -13.31 5.34 17.22
CA LEU A 140 -13.46 4.88 18.59
C LEU A 140 -12.27 4.01 19.04
N ALA A 141 -11.87 3.07 18.18
CA ALA A 141 -10.70 2.24 18.43
C ALA A 141 -9.40 3.09 18.43
N GLY A 142 -9.27 4.03 17.51
CA GLY A 142 -8.12 4.96 17.42
C GLY A 142 -7.97 5.80 18.67
N GLN A 143 -9.07 6.36 19.18
CA GLN A 143 -9.07 7.12 20.40
C GLN A 143 -8.65 6.25 21.61
N ASN A 144 -9.15 5.02 21.69
CA ASN A 144 -8.77 4.08 22.74
C ASN A 144 -7.28 3.74 22.71
N PHE A 145 -6.68 3.58 21.51
CA PHE A 145 -5.23 3.41 21.38
C PHE A 145 -4.46 4.62 21.91
N VAL A 146 -4.92 5.82 21.60
CA VAL A 146 -4.26 7.07 22.05
C VAL A 146 -4.33 7.22 23.57
N ASP A 147 -5.50 6.94 24.16
CA ASP A 147 -5.74 7.25 25.57
C ASP A 147 -5.26 6.13 26.53
N ASN A 148 -5.41 4.85 26.12
CA ASN A 148 -5.30 3.73 27.06
C ASN A 148 -4.17 2.74 26.74
N THR A 149 -3.61 2.72 25.52
CA THR A 149 -2.75 1.61 25.07
C THR A 149 -1.29 2.01 24.81
N GLY A 150 -0.83 3.15 25.32
CA GLY A 150 0.57 3.58 25.13
C GLY A 150 0.78 4.60 24.02
N GLY A 151 -0.32 5.19 23.52
CA GLY A 151 -0.29 6.30 22.59
C GLY A 151 -0.33 5.87 21.11
N TRP A 152 -0.33 6.86 20.24
CA TRP A 152 -0.46 6.70 18.80
C TRP A 152 0.63 5.83 18.14
N ARG A 153 1.83 5.76 18.73
CA ARG A 153 2.93 4.91 18.23
C ARG A 153 2.61 3.43 18.32
N TRP A 154 1.95 3.03 19.40
CA TRP A 154 1.57 1.63 19.61
C TRP A 154 0.51 1.16 18.60
N ALA A 155 -0.36 2.05 18.15
CA ALA A 155 -1.31 1.73 17.07
C ALA A 155 -0.57 1.25 15.81
N TYR A 156 0.45 1.98 15.35
CA TYR A 156 1.27 1.57 14.20
C TYR A 156 2.02 0.25 14.44
N GLY A 157 2.58 0.07 15.64
CA GLY A 157 3.27 -1.19 16.01
C GLY A 157 2.34 -2.40 16.00
N ALA A 158 1.13 -2.28 16.54
CA ALA A 158 0.13 -3.34 16.53
C ALA A 158 -0.28 -3.72 15.10
N PHE A 159 -0.53 -2.74 14.25
CA PHE A 159 -0.89 -3.00 12.85
C PHE A 159 0.26 -3.56 12.03
N CYS A 160 1.51 -3.28 12.35
CA CYS A 160 2.66 -3.93 11.73
C CYS A 160 2.57 -5.45 11.88
N ILE A 161 2.21 -5.96 13.07
CA ILE A 161 2.06 -7.40 13.32
C ILE A 161 0.80 -7.96 12.65
N ILE A 162 -0.35 -7.29 12.83
CA ILE A 162 -1.65 -7.74 12.32
C ILE A 162 -1.64 -7.83 10.79
N GLN A 163 -1.14 -6.80 10.12
CA GLN A 163 -1.09 -6.75 8.66
C GLN A 163 -0.15 -7.81 8.10
N THR A 164 1.02 -7.99 8.70
CA THR A 164 1.95 -9.05 8.31
C THR A 164 1.30 -10.43 8.41
N ALA A 165 0.63 -10.72 9.53
CA ALA A 165 -0.05 -11.99 9.75
C ALA A 165 -1.21 -12.24 8.77
N ALA A 166 -1.88 -11.20 8.29
CA ALA A 166 -2.99 -11.31 7.36
C ALA A 166 -2.53 -11.42 5.89
N PHE A 167 -1.53 -10.64 5.49
CA PHE A 167 -1.09 -10.56 4.09
C PHE A 167 -0.14 -11.70 3.70
N LEU A 168 0.70 -12.21 4.60
CA LEU A 168 1.59 -13.34 4.29
C LEU A 168 0.83 -14.60 3.85
N PRO A 169 -0.24 -15.06 4.54
CA PRO A 169 -1.03 -16.19 4.06
C PRO A 169 -1.69 -15.93 2.70
N LEU A 170 -2.09 -14.68 2.42
CA LEU A 170 -2.65 -14.30 1.14
C LEU A 170 -1.60 -14.44 0.03
N ALA A 171 -0.40 -13.89 0.24
CA ALA A 171 0.73 -14.03 -0.68
C ALA A 171 1.09 -15.50 -0.93
N GLY A 172 1.11 -16.32 0.11
CA GLY A 172 1.36 -17.76 0.01
C GLY A 172 0.34 -18.50 -0.85
N VAL A 173 -0.95 -18.15 -0.71
CA VAL A 173 -2.01 -18.72 -1.53
C VAL A 173 -1.85 -18.33 -3.01
N PHE A 174 -1.56 -17.06 -3.30
CA PHE A 174 -1.32 -16.62 -4.68
C PHE A 174 -0.10 -17.33 -5.28
N LYS A 175 1.00 -17.44 -4.54
CA LYS A 175 2.20 -18.14 -5.00
C LYS A 175 1.95 -19.62 -5.25
N TYR A 176 1.17 -20.27 -4.38
CA TYR A 176 0.78 -21.65 -4.59
C TYR A 176 -0.01 -21.86 -5.87
N TYR A 177 -1.02 -21.03 -6.14
CA TYR A 177 -1.83 -21.13 -7.35
C TYR A 177 -1.03 -20.75 -8.61
N GLU A 178 -0.14 -19.78 -8.54
CA GLU A 178 0.79 -19.43 -9.61
C GLU A 178 1.68 -20.63 -9.97
N THR A 179 2.31 -21.24 -8.98
CA THR A 179 3.17 -22.42 -9.17
C THR A 179 2.39 -23.60 -9.71
N LYS A 180 1.17 -23.81 -9.24
CA LYS A 180 0.29 -24.86 -9.73
C LYS A 180 -0.10 -24.63 -11.20
N GLY A 181 -0.44 -23.39 -11.57
CA GLY A 181 -0.75 -23.01 -12.96
C GLY A 181 0.44 -23.24 -13.91
N LEU A 182 1.66 -22.91 -13.47
CA LEU A 182 2.90 -23.20 -14.22
C LEU A 182 3.11 -24.70 -14.42
N LYS A 183 2.90 -25.52 -13.37
CA LYS A 183 3.04 -27.00 -13.45
C LYS A 183 2.00 -27.65 -14.36
N MET A 184 0.80 -27.05 -14.47
CA MET A 184 -0.26 -27.51 -15.37
C MET A 184 -0.08 -27.03 -16.81
N GLY A 185 0.96 -26.23 -17.11
CA GLY A 185 1.20 -25.69 -18.45
C GLY A 185 0.17 -24.65 -18.92
N LEU A 186 -0.64 -24.09 -18.00
CA LEU A 186 -1.69 -23.13 -18.34
C LEU A 186 -1.11 -21.79 -18.83
N TYR A 187 0.11 -21.47 -18.43
CA TYR A 187 0.89 -20.35 -18.97
C TYR A 187 2.38 -20.66 -18.87
N GLN A 188 3.17 -20.10 -19.77
CA GLN A 188 4.62 -20.22 -19.76
C GLN A 188 5.18 -18.89 -19.22
N LYS A 189 6.04 -18.97 -18.20
CA LYS A 189 6.81 -17.81 -17.77
C LYS A 189 7.95 -17.64 -18.78
N GLU A 190 7.86 -16.66 -19.67
CA GLU A 190 8.94 -16.34 -20.59
C GLU A 190 10.21 -16.02 -19.80
N ARG A 191 11.22 -16.87 -19.93
CA ARG A 191 12.54 -16.58 -19.39
C ARG A 191 13.18 -15.52 -20.27
N SER A 192 13.15 -14.28 -19.80
CA SER A 192 13.93 -13.21 -20.38
C SER A 192 15.41 -13.55 -20.23
N GLY A 193 16.08 -13.96 -21.30
CA GLY A 193 17.54 -14.21 -21.33
C GLY A 193 18.39 -12.91 -21.22
N ARG A 194 17.85 -11.88 -20.58
CA ARG A 194 18.47 -10.54 -20.48
C ARG A 194 19.43 -10.46 -19.31
N THR A 195 20.54 -9.77 -19.50
CA THR A 195 21.47 -9.40 -18.44
C THR A 195 20.80 -8.40 -17.48
N VAL A 196 21.25 -8.32 -16.23
CA VAL A 196 20.68 -7.43 -15.20
C VAL A 196 20.60 -5.98 -15.68
N MET A 197 21.65 -5.50 -16.36
CA MET A 197 21.70 -4.14 -16.93
C MET A 197 20.68 -3.94 -18.07
N GLN A 198 20.56 -4.90 -18.95
CA GLN A 198 19.56 -4.88 -20.02
C GLN A 198 18.13 -4.95 -19.46
N SER A 199 17.93 -5.68 -18.37
CA SER A 199 16.66 -5.70 -17.67
C SER A 199 16.31 -4.36 -17.04
N LEU A 200 17.27 -3.69 -16.39
CA LEU A 200 17.09 -2.35 -15.82
C LEU A 200 16.72 -1.31 -16.88
N VAL A 201 17.47 -1.27 -17.99
CA VAL A 201 17.19 -0.34 -19.09
C VAL A 201 15.82 -0.64 -19.73
N HIS A 202 15.52 -1.92 -19.97
CA HIS A 202 14.22 -2.33 -20.53
C HIS A 202 13.08 -1.92 -19.59
N TYR A 203 13.20 -2.19 -18.30
CA TYR A 203 12.18 -1.79 -17.34
C TYR A 203 12.02 -0.27 -17.26
N PHE A 204 13.14 0.48 -17.29
CA PHE A 204 13.07 1.95 -17.30
C PHE A 204 12.31 2.49 -18.53
N ILE A 205 12.52 1.91 -19.70
CA ILE A 205 11.80 2.27 -20.93
C ILE A 205 10.35 1.79 -20.86
N GLU A 206 10.11 0.56 -20.41
CA GLU A 206 8.77 -0.03 -20.28
C GLU A 206 7.90 0.72 -19.26
N PHE A 207 8.50 1.25 -18.19
CA PHE A 207 7.82 2.10 -17.20
C PHE A 207 7.53 3.51 -17.69
N ASP A 208 7.86 3.83 -18.95
CA ASP A 208 7.69 5.18 -19.46
C ASP A 208 8.29 6.23 -18.50
N GLY A 209 9.51 5.98 -18.03
CA GLY A 209 10.18 6.78 -17.00
C GLY A 209 10.17 8.29 -17.29
N MET A 210 10.15 8.65 -18.57
CA MET A 210 10.02 10.02 -19.03
C MET A 210 8.63 10.61 -18.69
N HIS A 211 7.54 9.85 -18.90
CA HIS A 211 6.18 10.29 -18.57
C HIS A 211 5.94 10.40 -17.06
N VAL A 212 6.48 9.45 -16.30
CA VAL A 212 6.45 9.50 -14.83
C VAL A 212 7.21 10.73 -14.31
N PHE A 213 8.38 11.02 -14.87
CA PHE A 213 9.17 12.20 -14.52
C PHE A 213 8.45 13.52 -14.87
N LEU A 214 7.83 13.60 -16.05
CA LEU A 214 7.04 14.76 -16.48
C LEU A 214 5.79 14.97 -15.60
N LEU A 215 5.12 13.89 -15.20
CA LEU A 215 3.99 13.95 -14.25
C LEU A 215 4.40 14.49 -12.89
N ILE A 216 5.52 14.00 -12.33
CA ILE A 216 6.06 14.51 -11.07
C ILE A 216 6.38 16.00 -11.18
N LYS A 217 7.03 16.41 -12.26
CA LYS A 217 7.38 17.82 -12.50
C LYS A 217 6.14 18.70 -12.69
N GLY A 218 5.14 18.23 -13.45
CA GLY A 218 3.88 18.94 -13.68
C GLY A 218 3.09 19.15 -12.38
N ILE A 219 2.96 18.13 -11.55
CA ILE A 219 2.26 18.20 -10.26
C ILE A 219 3.01 19.08 -9.27
N SER A 220 4.36 19.02 -9.27
CA SER A 220 5.19 19.90 -8.42
C SER A 220 5.00 21.37 -8.78
N HIS A 221 4.91 21.71 -10.07
CA HIS A 221 4.64 23.09 -10.52
C HIS A 221 3.22 23.56 -10.16
N ALA A 222 2.23 22.69 -10.29
CA ALA A 222 0.85 23.04 -9.97
C ALA A 222 0.59 23.30 -8.47
N ASN A 223 1.41 22.71 -7.59
CA ASN A 223 1.30 22.91 -6.14
C ASN A 223 2.16 24.10 -5.60
N MET A 224 2.95 24.74 -6.45
CA MET A 224 3.78 25.91 -6.08
C MET A 224 3.20 27.24 -6.58
N SER A 225 2.13 27.21 -7.36
CA SER A 225 1.36 28.37 -7.81
C SER A 225 0.07 28.51 -6.98
#